data_70e9e8c271311bee06d5d07c38ff5431
#
_entry.id   70e9e8c271311bee06d5d07c38ff5431
#
_cell.length_a   1.000
_cell.length_b   1.000
_cell.length_c   1.000
_cell.angle_alpha   90.00
_cell.angle_beta   90.00
_cell.angle_gamma   90.00
#
_symmetry.space_group_name_H-M   'P 1'
#
loop_
_entity.id
_entity.type
_entity.pdbx_description
1 polymer ?
#
loop_
_entity_poly.entity_id
_entity_poly.type
_entity_poly.pdbx_seq_one_letter_code
_entity_poly.pdbx_strand_id
1 'polypeptide(L)'
;AGQASAMNSDEEQLKRMADPDQWPAPGRDFQLTRHSTLSDITTDNVNKLQMSWAQGTNALRGHEGQPLVIKDVGGKTMLFMVSGCPSMSNCNVVQALDLSDPDNPKQVWSYVKKTDRDESAVPRACCDTVNRGGSYADGKFVYSTLDGFVIALDGQTGKEVWVVKYAYPEKGETITPAPLIANNLVFQGFGGDEFAARGRVAAWNLADGSEAWVCH
;
A
#
# COMPACT_ATOMS: atom_id res chain seq x y z
N ALA A 1 7.11 -32.99 -12.61
CA ALA A 1 6.16 -32.01 -12.11
C ALA A 1 6.55 -30.68 -12.74
N GLY A 2 5.78 -30.20 -13.75
CA GLY A 2 6.00 -28.89 -14.36
C GLY A 2 5.71 -27.81 -13.32
N GLN A 3 6.66 -26.93 -13.07
CA GLN A 3 6.39 -25.68 -12.37
C GLN A 3 5.41 -24.89 -13.24
N ALA A 4 4.20 -24.66 -12.75
CA ALA A 4 3.34 -23.65 -13.34
C ALA A 4 4.16 -22.34 -13.33
N SER A 5 4.37 -21.74 -14.49
CA SER A 5 4.98 -20.41 -14.58
C SER A 5 4.15 -19.48 -13.71
N ALA A 6 4.79 -18.83 -12.74
CA ALA A 6 4.12 -17.82 -11.93
C ALA A 6 3.52 -16.78 -12.88
N MET A 7 2.24 -16.43 -12.67
CA MET A 7 1.56 -15.40 -13.46
C MET A 7 2.35 -14.10 -13.34
N ASN A 8 2.53 -13.37 -14.45
CA ASN A 8 3.16 -12.06 -14.42
C ASN A 8 2.28 -11.12 -13.58
N SER A 9 2.90 -10.24 -12.79
CA SER A 9 2.20 -9.27 -11.95
C SER A 9 1.18 -8.42 -12.72
N ASP A 10 1.46 -8.09 -13.97
CA ASP A 10 0.57 -7.29 -14.81
C ASP A 10 -0.69 -8.08 -15.21
N GLU A 11 -0.52 -9.35 -15.58
CA GLU A 11 -1.65 -10.22 -15.89
C GLU A 11 -2.54 -10.43 -14.67
N GLU A 12 -1.95 -10.63 -13.49
CA GLU A 12 -2.68 -10.74 -12.23
C GLU A 12 -3.45 -9.46 -11.94
N GLN A 13 -2.79 -8.30 -12.00
CA GLN A 13 -3.42 -7.02 -11.71
C GLN A 13 -4.52 -6.67 -12.70
N LEU A 14 -4.32 -6.87 -14.02
CA LEU A 14 -5.35 -6.65 -15.03
C LEU A 14 -6.58 -7.54 -14.81
N LYS A 15 -6.37 -8.81 -14.44
CA LYS A 15 -7.47 -9.70 -14.08
C LYS A 15 -8.25 -9.20 -12.87
N ARG A 16 -7.53 -8.73 -11.82
CA ARG A 16 -8.17 -8.15 -10.63
C ARG A 16 -8.90 -6.85 -10.93
N MET A 17 -8.34 -5.99 -11.78
CA MET A 17 -8.97 -4.73 -12.21
C MET A 17 -10.25 -4.94 -13.02
N ALA A 18 -10.35 -6.06 -13.72
CA ALA A 18 -11.57 -6.46 -14.44
C ALA A 18 -12.69 -6.95 -13.53
N ASP A 19 -12.39 -7.34 -12.28
CA ASP A 19 -13.36 -7.79 -11.29
C ASP A 19 -13.96 -6.56 -10.56
N PRO A 20 -15.28 -6.30 -10.68
CA PRO A 20 -15.90 -5.12 -10.06
C PRO A 20 -15.88 -5.15 -8.53
N ASP A 21 -15.77 -6.34 -7.92
CA ASP A 21 -15.76 -6.52 -6.47
C ASP A 21 -14.36 -6.36 -5.86
N GLN A 22 -13.38 -5.91 -6.63
CA GLN A 22 -12.02 -5.66 -6.16
C GLN A 22 -11.61 -4.19 -6.36
N TRP A 23 -10.67 -3.74 -5.54
CA TRP A 23 -9.99 -2.45 -5.68
C TRP A 23 -8.48 -2.70 -5.55
N PRO A 24 -7.82 -3.25 -6.61
CA PRO A 24 -6.51 -3.87 -6.49
C PRO A 24 -5.33 -2.90 -6.52
N ALA A 25 -5.56 -1.63 -6.83
CA ALA A 25 -4.52 -0.62 -6.93
C ALA A 25 -5.01 0.74 -6.41
N PRO A 26 -4.12 1.64 -5.98
CA PRO A 26 -4.47 3.03 -5.76
C PRO A 26 -5.15 3.61 -6.99
N GLY A 27 -6.35 4.18 -6.82
CA GLY A 27 -7.15 4.66 -7.95
C GLY A 27 -7.83 3.57 -8.77
N ARG A 28 -7.88 2.33 -8.32
CA ARG A 28 -8.55 1.14 -8.85
C ARG A 28 -7.83 0.47 -10.04
N ASP A 29 -7.36 1.23 -10.99
CA ASP A 29 -6.72 0.73 -12.21
C ASP A 29 -5.47 1.57 -12.57
N PHE A 30 -4.71 1.12 -13.56
CA PHE A 30 -3.52 1.82 -14.02
C PHE A 30 -3.80 3.20 -14.65
N GLN A 31 -5.04 3.48 -15.04
CA GLN A 31 -5.46 4.78 -15.54
C GLN A 31 -5.91 5.73 -14.41
N LEU A 32 -5.92 5.25 -13.16
CA LEU A 32 -6.34 6.00 -11.96
C LEU A 32 -7.75 6.57 -12.10
N THR A 33 -8.66 5.80 -12.70
CA THR A 33 -10.04 6.25 -12.96
C THR A 33 -10.83 6.54 -11.71
N ARG A 34 -10.49 5.89 -10.58
CA ARG A 34 -11.25 5.98 -9.30
C ARG A 34 -12.75 5.69 -9.47
N HIS A 35 -13.08 4.91 -10.48
CA HIS A 35 -14.46 4.60 -10.84
C HIS A 35 -14.76 3.12 -10.59
N SER A 36 -15.83 2.85 -9.84
CA SER A 36 -16.40 1.52 -9.69
C SER A 36 -17.45 1.29 -10.79
N THR A 37 -17.46 0.08 -11.35
CA THR A 37 -18.51 -0.36 -12.28
C THR A 37 -19.72 -0.98 -11.56
N LEU A 38 -19.68 -1.06 -10.22
CA LEU A 38 -20.86 -1.45 -9.40
C LEU A 38 -21.96 -0.41 -9.56
N SER A 39 -23.21 -0.85 -9.61
CA SER A 39 -24.38 -0.01 -9.87
C SER A 39 -25.48 -0.12 -8.80
N ASP A 40 -25.19 -0.74 -7.67
CA ASP A 40 -26.15 -0.93 -6.57
C ASP A 40 -26.52 0.39 -5.89
N ILE A 41 -25.60 1.37 -5.89
CA ILE A 41 -25.85 2.70 -5.36
C ILE A 41 -26.27 3.60 -6.52
N THR A 42 -27.48 4.18 -6.41
CA THR A 42 -28.11 5.03 -7.42
C THR A 42 -28.56 6.35 -6.81
N THR A 43 -28.99 7.29 -7.64
CA THR A 43 -29.62 8.55 -7.20
C THR A 43 -30.88 8.30 -6.36
N ASP A 44 -31.57 7.17 -6.56
CA ASP A 44 -32.83 6.86 -5.89
C ASP A 44 -32.64 6.22 -4.51
N ASN A 45 -31.42 5.70 -4.21
CA ASN A 45 -31.16 5.00 -2.97
C ASN A 45 -29.97 5.51 -2.17
N VAL A 46 -29.16 6.42 -2.73
CA VAL A 46 -27.97 6.95 -2.02
C VAL A 46 -28.30 7.61 -0.68
N ASN A 47 -29.49 8.19 -0.55
CA ASN A 47 -29.97 8.79 0.70
C ASN A 47 -30.35 7.75 1.79
N LYS A 48 -30.37 6.46 1.44
CA LYS A 48 -30.66 5.35 2.35
C LYS A 48 -29.39 4.65 2.85
N LEU A 49 -28.21 5.10 2.42
CA LEU A 49 -26.94 4.54 2.87
C LEU A 49 -26.81 4.70 4.39
N GLN A 50 -26.35 3.63 5.01
CA GLN A 50 -26.06 3.59 6.45
C GLN A 50 -24.65 3.06 6.66
N MET A 51 -24.01 3.47 7.74
CA MET A 51 -22.72 2.93 8.13
C MET A 51 -22.92 1.49 8.61
N SER A 52 -22.30 0.53 7.92
CA SER A 52 -22.33 -0.89 8.31
C SER A 52 -21.36 -1.15 9.47
N TRP A 53 -20.15 -0.61 9.38
CA TRP A 53 -19.12 -0.77 10.41
C TRP A 53 -18.12 0.38 10.40
N ALA A 54 -17.27 0.45 11.43
CA ALA A 54 -16.16 1.39 11.54
C ALA A 54 -14.95 0.70 12.15
N GLN A 55 -13.76 0.98 11.59
CA GLN A 55 -12.48 0.49 12.08
C GLN A 55 -11.64 1.64 12.62
N GLY A 56 -11.23 1.55 13.87
CA GLY A 56 -10.26 2.48 14.44
C GLY A 56 -8.86 2.20 13.94
N THR A 57 -8.20 3.20 13.38
CA THR A 57 -6.78 3.11 12.99
C THR A 57 -5.85 3.47 14.13
N ASN A 58 -6.39 4.09 15.20
CA ASN A 58 -5.65 4.70 16.31
C ASN A 58 -4.68 5.80 15.88
N ALA A 59 -4.68 6.23 14.62
CA ALA A 59 -3.91 7.36 14.14
C ALA A 59 -4.72 8.65 14.27
N LEU A 60 -4.08 9.72 14.73
CA LEU A 60 -4.75 11.00 14.96
C LEU A 60 -4.86 11.84 13.69
N ARG A 61 -3.99 11.58 12.70
CA ARG A 61 -3.90 12.36 11.45
C ARG A 61 -3.12 11.58 10.38
N GLY A 62 -3.02 12.17 9.16
CA GLY A 62 -2.26 11.54 8.07
C GLY A 62 -3.00 10.41 7.37
N HIS A 63 -4.33 10.46 7.33
CA HIS A 63 -5.17 9.46 6.67
C HIS A 63 -5.37 9.80 5.19
N GLU A 64 -4.37 9.53 4.37
CA GLU A 64 -4.45 9.68 2.90
C GLU A 64 -4.29 8.33 2.17
N GLY A 65 -4.10 7.24 2.91
CA GLY A 65 -3.94 5.91 2.36
C GLY A 65 -5.20 5.45 1.63
N GLN A 66 -5.03 5.00 0.38
CA GLN A 66 -6.10 4.35 -0.36
C GLN A 66 -6.14 2.87 0.02
N PRO A 67 -7.26 2.38 0.58
CA PRO A 67 -7.37 0.96 0.90
C PRO A 67 -7.48 0.13 -0.38
N LEU A 68 -6.93 -1.09 -0.35
CA LEU A 68 -7.07 -2.07 -1.41
C LEU A 68 -8.03 -3.18 -0.96
N VAL A 69 -8.86 -3.65 -1.87
CA VAL A 69 -9.72 -4.84 -1.67
C VAL A 69 -9.28 -5.92 -2.64
N ILE A 70 -8.80 -7.03 -2.09
CA ILE A 70 -8.19 -8.13 -2.84
C ILE A 70 -8.89 -9.44 -2.47
N LYS A 71 -9.45 -10.13 -3.47
CA LYS A 71 -9.99 -11.48 -3.31
C LYS A 71 -8.90 -12.56 -3.34
N ASP A 72 -9.23 -13.72 -2.81
CA ASP A 72 -8.39 -14.93 -2.85
C ASP A 72 -7.01 -14.80 -2.18
N VAL A 73 -6.92 -14.00 -1.15
CA VAL A 73 -5.74 -13.96 -0.28
C VAL A 73 -5.89 -15.03 0.80
N GLY A 74 -5.32 -16.21 0.54
CA GLY A 74 -5.53 -17.37 1.44
C GLY A 74 -7.00 -17.80 1.55
N GLY A 75 -7.78 -17.67 0.48
CA GLY A 75 -9.20 -18.00 0.43
C GLY A 75 -10.12 -16.94 1.05
N LYS A 76 -9.62 -15.73 1.31
CA LYS A 76 -10.35 -14.62 1.92
C LYS A 76 -10.41 -13.41 1.00
N THR A 77 -11.41 -12.56 1.19
CA THR A 77 -11.40 -11.19 0.65
C THR A 77 -10.77 -10.28 1.69
N MET A 78 -9.63 -9.69 1.37
CA MET A 78 -8.86 -8.88 2.30
C MET A 78 -8.93 -7.40 1.94
N LEU A 79 -9.07 -6.56 2.96
CA LEU A 79 -8.84 -5.12 2.85
C LEU A 79 -7.48 -4.80 3.47
N PHE A 80 -6.61 -4.15 2.71
CA PHE A 80 -5.34 -3.63 3.18
C PHE A 80 -5.39 -2.12 3.26
N MET A 81 -4.91 -1.57 4.37
CA MET A 81 -4.84 -0.13 4.57
C MET A 81 -3.53 0.25 5.27
N VAL A 82 -3.01 1.42 4.94
CA VAL A 82 -1.87 2.03 5.60
C VAL A 82 -2.31 3.32 6.26
N SER A 83 -1.94 3.51 7.51
CA SER A 83 -2.21 4.73 8.27
C SER A 83 -0.94 5.26 8.93
N GLY A 84 -1.00 6.48 9.46
CA GLY A 84 0.00 6.99 10.39
C GLY A 84 0.01 6.22 11.71
N CYS A 85 0.89 6.59 12.60
CA CYS A 85 0.95 6.01 13.94
C CYS A 85 0.01 6.68 14.95
N PRO A 86 -0.36 5.98 16.03
CA PRO A 86 -1.09 6.54 17.16
C PRO A 86 -0.34 7.68 17.84
N SER A 87 0.97 7.56 17.96
CA SER A 87 1.87 8.63 18.40
C SER A 87 2.30 9.48 17.21
N MET A 88 2.72 10.72 17.48
CA MET A 88 3.29 11.60 16.44
C MET A 88 4.69 11.15 15.96
N SER A 89 5.08 9.93 16.30
CA SER A 89 6.34 9.33 15.85
C SER A 89 6.26 8.88 14.40
N ASN A 90 7.42 8.80 13.79
CA ASN A 90 7.56 8.31 12.42
C ASN A 90 7.27 6.82 12.36
N CYS A 91 6.05 6.46 12.11
CA CYS A 91 5.71 5.09 11.73
C CYS A 91 4.48 5.05 10.82
N ASN A 92 4.40 4.03 9.99
CA ASN A 92 3.21 3.70 9.25
C ASN A 92 2.72 2.32 9.69
N VAL A 93 1.43 2.23 9.97
CA VAL A 93 0.78 0.98 10.38
C VAL A 93 0.05 0.40 9.20
N VAL A 94 0.35 -0.85 8.86
CA VAL A 94 -0.45 -1.63 7.92
C VAL A 94 -1.45 -2.45 8.71
N GLN A 95 -2.72 -2.42 8.30
CA GLN A 95 -3.78 -3.28 8.83
C GLN A 95 -4.36 -4.09 7.68
N ALA A 96 -4.64 -5.36 7.95
CA ALA A 96 -5.32 -6.25 7.03
C ALA A 96 -6.57 -6.82 7.69
N LEU A 97 -7.70 -6.61 7.05
CA LEU A 97 -9.02 -7.02 7.52
C LEU A 97 -9.60 -8.07 6.58
N ASP A 98 -10.20 -9.10 7.13
CA ASP A 98 -11.00 -10.09 6.41
C ASP A 98 -12.41 -9.51 6.19
N LEU A 99 -12.80 -9.33 4.94
CA LEU A 99 -14.12 -8.87 4.50
C LEU A 99 -15.03 -10.00 4.03
N SER A 100 -14.73 -11.26 4.34
CA SER A 100 -15.58 -12.40 3.94
C SER A 100 -16.96 -12.31 4.57
N ASP A 101 -17.09 -11.64 5.72
CA ASP A 101 -18.33 -11.13 6.28
C ASP A 101 -18.27 -9.59 6.22
N PRO A 102 -18.90 -8.95 5.20
CA PRO A 102 -18.77 -7.52 4.97
C PRO A 102 -19.43 -6.66 6.05
N ASP A 103 -20.36 -7.22 6.83
CA ASP A 103 -21.01 -6.52 7.93
C ASP A 103 -20.23 -6.60 9.24
N ASN A 104 -19.22 -7.49 9.32
CA ASN A 104 -18.43 -7.70 10.53
C ASN A 104 -16.96 -8.04 10.18
N PRO A 105 -16.24 -7.12 9.55
CA PRO A 105 -14.84 -7.35 9.17
C PRO A 105 -13.97 -7.57 10.40
N LYS A 106 -12.98 -8.46 10.24
CA LYS A 106 -12.08 -8.84 11.34
C LYS A 106 -10.63 -8.56 10.97
N GLN A 107 -9.91 -7.89 11.85
CA GLN A 107 -8.48 -7.73 11.67
C GLN A 107 -7.79 -9.09 11.73
N VAL A 108 -7.09 -9.45 10.65
CA VAL A 108 -6.31 -10.70 10.56
C VAL A 108 -4.91 -10.48 11.09
N TRP A 109 -4.29 -9.36 10.68
CA TRP A 109 -2.97 -8.97 11.15
C TRP A 109 -2.79 -7.46 11.08
N SER A 110 -1.80 -6.97 11.79
CA SER A 110 -1.24 -5.63 11.61
C SER A 110 0.28 -5.67 11.67
N TYR A 111 0.90 -4.75 10.97
CA TYR A 111 2.35 -4.64 10.91
C TYR A 111 2.80 -3.21 11.13
N VAL A 112 3.87 -3.06 11.90
CA VAL A 112 4.63 -1.81 12.10
C VAL A 112 6.11 -2.15 12.05
N LYS A 113 6.87 -1.45 11.23
CA LYS A 113 8.35 -1.55 11.26
C LYS A 113 8.86 -1.00 12.59
N LYS A 114 9.52 -1.84 13.38
CA LYS A 114 9.92 -1.52 14.75
C LYS A 114 11.38 -1.07 14.88
N THR A 115 12.24 -1.50 13.98
CA THR A 115 13.69 -1.24 14.02
C THR A 115 14.09 -0.20 12.98
N ASP A 116 15.22 0.46 13.21
CA ASP A 116 15.87 1.37 12.27
C ASP A 116 14.98 2.53 11.78
N ARG A 117 14.01 2.94 12.59
CA ARG A 117 13.16 4.08 12.28
C ARG A 117 13.90 5.39 12.50
N ASP A 118 13.73 6.30 11.54
CA ASP A 118 14.33 7.64 11.62
C ASP A 118 13.25 8.69 11.90
N GLU A 119 13.16 9.13 13.15
CA GLU A 119 12.21 10.16 13.60
C GLU A 119 12.44 11.52 12.93
N SER A 120 13.60 11.76 12.32
CA SER A 120 13.89 13.00 11.59
C SER A 120 13.10 13.13 10.29
N ALA A 121 12.41 12.08 9.84
CA ALA A 121 11.57 12.12 8.65
C ALA A 121 10.35 13.04 8.81
N VAL A 122 9.72 13.07 9.99
CA VAL A 122 8.49 13.85 10.23
C VAL A 122 8.68 15.35 9.97
N PRO A 123 9.68 16.03 10.51
CA PRO A 123 9.87 17.46 10.24
C PRO A 123 10.38 17.76 8.83
N ARG A 124 10.77 16.74 8.08
CA ARG A 124 11.22 16.88 6.67
C ARG A 124 10.16 16.50 5.65
N ALA A 125 9.08 15.86 6.08
CA ALA A 125 7.95 15.60 5.20
C ALA A 125 7.10 16.87 5.04
N CYS A 126 6.68 17.15 3.80
CA CYS A 126 5.78 18.29 3.51
C CYS A 126 4.49 18.25 4.33
N CYS A 127 4.02 17.05 4.64
CA CYS A 127 2.61 16.80 4.93
C CYS A 127 2.46 15.90 6.16
N ASP A 128 3.36 16.00 7.13
CA ASP A 128 3.31 15.25 8.36
C ASP A 128 3.57 13.74 8.17
N THR A 129 2.81 12.88 8.85
CA THR A 129 2.96 11.41 8.82
C THR A 129 2.18 10.73 7.70
N VAL A 130 1.93 11.46 6.62
CA VAL A 130 1.12 11.01 5.49
C VAL A 130 1.70 9.77 4.81
N ASN A 131 0.80 8.83 4.48
CA ASN A 131 1.08 7.69 3.63
C ASN A 131 -0.09 7.48 2.68
N ARG A 132 0.18 7.32 1.37
CA ARG A 132 -0.87 7.18 0.34
C ARG A 132 -1.23 5.75 0.00
N GLY A 133 -0.78 4.78 0.81
CA GLY A 133 -1.18 3.38 0.69
C GLY A 133 -0.10 2.47 0.16
N GLY A 134 -0.51 1.36 -0.43
CA GLY A 134 0.37 0.34 -0.97
C GLY A 134 -0.16 -0.26 -2.27
N SER A 135 0.54 -1.27 -2.76
CA SER A 135 0.17 -2.06 -3.93
C SER A 135 0.22 -3.55 -3.62
N TYR A 136 -0.51 -4.36 -4.37
CA TYR A 136 -0.59 -5.80 -4.16
C TYR A 136 -0.36 -6.56 -5.46
N ALA A 137 0.54 -7.52 -5.45
CA ALA A 137 0.68 -8.54 -6.49
C ALA A 137 1.49 -9.74 -5.96
N ASP A 138 1.32 -10.89 -6.59
CA ASP A 138 2.06 -12.12 -6.28
C ASP A 138 2.06 -12.46 -4.79
N GLY A 139 0.88 -12.35 -4.14
CA GLY A 139 0.72 -12.64 -2.71
C GLY A 139 1.36 -11.64 -1.76
N LYS A 140 1.93 -10.55 -2.25
CA LYS A 140 2.66 -9.55 -1.45
C LYS A 140 1.92 -8.22 -1.42
N PHE A 141 1.79 -7.65 -0.22
CA PHE A 141 1.40 -6.25 -0.04
C PHE A 141 2.67 -5.41 0.12
N VAL A 142 2.90 -4.48 -0.81
CA VAL A 142 4.09 -3.62 -0.81
C VAL A 142 3.68 -2.20 -0.46
N TYR A 143 4.39 -1.60 0.49
CA TYR A 143 4.19 -0.22 0.89
C TYR A 143 5.53 0.44 1.23
N SER A 144 5.51 1.77 1.40
CA SER A 144 6.70 2.51 1.80
C SER A 144 6.48 3.22 3.13
N THR A 145 7.55 3.46 3.87
CA THR A 145 7.51 4.26 5.10
C THR A 145 8.04 5.66 4.85
N LEU A 146 7.57 6.62 5.65
CA LEU A 146 7.98 8.03 5.54
C LEU A 146 9.50 8.21 5.62
N ASP A 147 10.16 7.40 6.45
CA ASP A 147 11.61 7.40 6.64
C ASP A 147 12.39 6.61 5.59
N GLY A 148 11.76 6.26 4.48
CA GLY A 148 12.45 5.81 3.30
C GLY A 148 12.66 4.32 3.12
N PHE A 149 11.92 3.47 3.80
CA PHE A 149 11.91 2.03 3.51
C PHE A 149 10.82 1.66 2.51
N VAL A 150 11.12 0.72 1.63
CA VAL A 150 10.16 -0.01 0.80
C VAL A 150 10.09 -1.44 1.36
N ILE A 151 8.88 -1.91 1.65
CA ILE A 151 8.65 -3.13 2.42
C ILE A 151 7.62 -3.98 1.72
N ALA A 152 7.93 -5.25 1.47
CA ALA A 152 6.98 -6.24 1.04
C ALA A 152 6.60 -7.15 2.20
N LEU A 153 5.31 -7.30 2.41
CA LEU A 153 4.69 -8.17 3.40
C LEU A 153 3.97 -9.32 2.70
N ASP A 154 4.04 -10.50 3.25
CA ASP A 154 3.15 -11.60 2.87
C ASP A 154 1.70 -11.19 3.16
N GLY A 155 0.86 -11.22 2.15
CA GLY A 155 -0.51 -10.71 2.24
C GLY A 155 -1.40 -11.49 3.19
N GLN A 156 -1.14 -12.78 3.41
CA GLN A 156 -1.93 -13.61 4.32
C GLN A 156 -1.54 -13.41 5.79
N THR A 157 -0.25 -13.23 6.06
CA THR A 157 0.30 -13.32 7.41
C THR A 157 0.85 -11.99 7.95
N GLY A 158 1.11 -11.01 7.08
CA GLY A 158 1.75 -9.75 7.46
C GLY A 158 3.23 -9.88 7.80
N LYS A 159 3.86 -11.02 7.54
CA LYS A 159 5.31 -11.21 7.75
C LYS A 159 6.11 -10.49 6.68
N GLU A 160 7.27 -9.95 7.08
CA GLU A 160 8.21 -9.36 6.13
C GLU A 160 8.72 -10.42 5.15
N VAL A 161 8.63 -10.12 3.85
CA VAL A 161 9.26 -10.89 2.78
C VAL A 161 10.62 -10.27 2.47
N TRP A 162 10.65 -8.96 2.28
CA TRP A 162 11.88 -8.19 2.12
C TRP A 162 11.69 -6.73 2.54
N VAL A 163 12.79 -6.07 2.86
CA VAL A 163 12.86 -4.66 3.28
C VAL A 163 14.06 -4.02 2.60
N VAL A 164 13.85 -2.87 1.97
CA VAL A 164 14.91 -2.07 1.30
C VAL A 164 14.89 -0.65 1.86
N LYS A 165 16.05 -0.12 2.25
CA LYS A 165 16.25 1.30 2.56
C LYS A 165 16.56 2.04 1.26
N TYR A 166 15.75 3.06 0.91
CA TYR A 166 15.87 3.75 -0.37
C TYR A 166 16.03 5.27 -0.23
N ALA A 167 15.32 5.88 0.72
CA ALA A 167 15.40 7.31 0.95
C ALA A 167 15.94 7.61 2.35
N TYR A 168 16.58 8.75 2.50
CA TYR A 168 17.39 9.12 3.66
C TYR A 168 16.94 10.49 4.21
N PRO A 169 16.15 10.54 5.30
CA PRO A 169 15.67 11.78 5.88
C PRO A 169 16.75 12.80 6.22
N GLU A 170 17.92 12.33 6.64
CA GLU A 170 19.08 13.21 6.92
C GLU A 170 19.56 13.98 5.67
N LYS A 171 19.18 13.50 4.46
CA LYS A 171 19.42 14.16 3.18
C LYS A 171 18.20 14.93 2.66
N GLY A 172 17.14 15.03 3.47
CA GLY A 172 15.88 15.66 3.07
C GLY A 172 14.93 14.75 2.30
N GLU A 173 15.22 13.47 2.18
CA GLU A 173 14.44 12.53 1.36
C GLU A 173 13.36 11.84 2.21
N THR A 174 12.10 11.86 1.77
CA THR A 174 10.98 11.18 2.43
C THR A 174 10.08 10.50 1.41
N ILE A 175 9.39 9.42 1.80
CA ILE A 175 8.48 8.70 0.91
C ILE A 175 7.05 8.79 1.44
N THR A 176 6.15 9.40 0.66
CA THR A 176 4.72 9.47 0.95
C THR A 176 3.85 8.70 -0.05
N PRO A 177 4.25 8.54 -1.35
CA PRO A 177 3.43 7.84 -2.33
C PRO A 177 3.42 6.33 -2.13
N ALA A 178 2.32 5.70 -2.57
CA ALA A 178 2.28 4.25 -2.72
C ALA A 178 3.26 3.79 -3.82
N PRO A 179 3.96 2.66 -3.65
CA PRO A 179 4.76 2.07 -4.72
C PRO A 179 3.87 1.59 -5.87
N LEU A 180 4.39 1.59 -7.09
CA LEU A 180 3.76 0.98 -8.24
C LEU A 180 4.36 -0.42 -8.46
N ILE A 181 3.52 -1.41 -8.75
CA ILE A 181 3.97 -2.73 -9.20
C ILE A 181 3.62 -2.89 -10.67
N ALA A 182 4.61 -3.19 -11.50
CA ALA A 182 4.43 -3.53 -12.91
C ALA A 182 5.59 -4.42 -13.38
N ASN A 183 5.31 -5.36 -14.29
CA ASN A 183 6.30 -6.26 -14.88
C ASN A 183 7.20 -6.96 -13.84
N ASN A 184 6.60 -7.44 -12.75
CA ASN A 184 7.26 -8.06 -11.59
C ASN A 184 8.30 -7.17 -10.89
N LEU A 185 8.23 -5.86 -11.10
CA LEU A 185 9.07 -4.86 -10.44
C LEU A 185 8.23 -3.95 -9.55
N VAL A 186 8.84 -3.47 -8.49
CA VAL A 186 8.30 -2.46 -7.58
C VAL A 186 9.02 -1.14 -7.85
N PHE A 187 8.30 -0.12 -8.25
CA PHE A 187 8.83 1.22 -8.56
C PHE A 187 8.52 2.18 -7.43
N GLN A 188 9.51 3.00 -7.06
CA GLN A 188 9.36 4.02 -6.04
C GLN A 188 10.20 5.24 -6.36
N GLY A 189 9.61 6.42 -6.17
CA GLY A 189 10.29 7.71 -6.05
C GLY A 189 10.21 8.24 -4.62
N PHE A 190 10.77 9.41 -4.36
CA PHE A 190 10.64 10.11 -3.07
C PHE A 190 10.49 11.62 -3.28
N GLY A 191 10.03 12.33 -2.24
CA GLY A 191 9.98 13.79 -2.16
C GLY A 191 11.18 14.35 -1.41
N GLY A 192 11.39 15.67 -1.48
CA GLY A 192 12.46 16.37 -0.76
C GLY A 192 13.14 17.46 -1.57
N ASP A 193 12.58 17.90 -2.68
CA ASP A 193 13.11 18.99 -3.50
C ASP A 193 13.18 20.31 -2.72
N GLU A 194 12.28 20.57 -1.79
CA GLU A 194 12.30 21.68 -0.85
C GLU A 194 13.52 21.67 0.09
N PHE A 195 14.19 20.52 0.23
CA PHE A 195 15.44 20.33 0.98
C PHE A 195 16.64 20.12 0.06
N ALA A 196 16.53 20.49 -1.23
CA ALA A 196 17.53 20.32 -2.26
C ALA A 196 17.92 18.85 -2.53
N ALA A 197 17.07 17.90 -2.18
CA ALA A 197 17.28 16.50 -2.54
C ALA A 197 17.07 16.32 -4.06
N ARG A 198 18.04 15.72 -4.74
CA ARG A 198 17.90 15.38 -6.16
C ARG A 198 17.01 14.15 -6.30
N GLY A 199 15.88 14.29 -7.00
CA GLY A 199 14.96 13.20 -7.26
C GLY A 199 15.61 12.06 -8.04
N ARG A 200 15.19 10.82 -7.70
CA ARG A 200 15.51 9.61 -8.45
C ARG A 200 14.33 8.64 -8.37
N VAL A 201 14.27 7.73 -9.29
CA VAL A 201 13.32 6.61 -9.29
C VAL A 201 14.11 5.32 -9.32
N ALA A 202 13.70 4.34 -8.53
CA ALA A 202 14.30 3.03 -8.50
C ALA A 202 13.27 1.94 -8.70
N ALA A 203 13.74 0.77 -9.12
CA ALA A 203 12.94 -0.43 -9.22
C ALA A 203 13.65 -1.63 -8.59
N TRP A 204 12.87 -2.48 -7.94
CA TRP A 204 13.31 -3.72 -7.30
C TRP A 204 12.47 -4.89 -7.78
N ASN A 205 13.06 -6.07 -7.80
CA ASN A 205 12.34 -7.30 -8.09
C ASN A 205 11.28 -7.56 -7.01
N LEU A 206 10.04 -7.76 -7.42
CA LEU A 206 8.91 -8.03 -6.51
C LEU A 206 9.13 -9.29 -5.67
N ALA A 207 9.87 -10.27 -6.22
CA ALA A 207 10.08 -11.55 -5.55
C ALA A 207 10.92 -11.43 -4.27
N ASP A 208 12.01 -10.66 -4.33
CA ASP A 208 13.06 -10.68 -3.29
C ASP A 208 13.61 -9.30 -2.88
N GLY A 209 13.15 -8.22 -3.50
CA GLY A 209 13.62 -6.86 -3.21
C GLY A 209 15.01 -6.54 -3.75
N SER A 210 15.62 -7.40 -4.57
CA SER A 210 16.90 -7.11 -5.22
C SER A 210 16.74 -5.93 -6.19
N GLU A 211 17.71 -5.01 -6.18
CA GLU A 211 17.69 -3.84 -7.04
C GLU A 211 17.77 -4.22 -8.51
N ALA A 212 16.81 -3.77 -9.30
CA ALA A 212 16.82 -3.93 -10.75
C ALA A 212 17.53 -2.77 -11.43
N TRP A 213 17.23 -1.54 -11.03
CA TRP A 213 17.88 -0.32 -11.52
C TRP A 213 17.54 0.92 -10.69
N VAL A 214 18.36 1.95 -10.80
CA VAL A 214 18.11 3.30 -10.30
C VAL A 214 18.34 4.30 -11.43
N CYS A 215 17.41 5.26 -11.60
CA CYS A 215 17.50 6.37 -12.54
C CYS A 215 17.61 7.69 -11.76
N HIS A 216 18.65 8.50 -12.06
CA HIS A 216 18.98 9.79 -11.41
C HIS A 216 18.56 10.98 -12.26
#